data_421c60e9dcb7840ad18c699d09d285a5
#
_entry.id   421c60e9dcb7840ad18c699d09d285a5
#
_cell.length_a   1.000
_cell.length_b   1.000
_cell.length_c   1.000
_cell.angle_alpha   90.00
_cell.angle_beta   90.00
_cell.angle_gamma   90.00
#
_symmetry.space_group_name_H-M   'P 1'
#
loop_
_entity.id
_entity.type
_entity.pdbx_description
1 polymer ?
#
loop_
_entity_poly.entity_id
_entity_poly.type
_entity_poly.pdbx_seq_one_letter_code
_entity_poly.pdbx_strand_id
1 'polypeptide(L)'
;MSAVTRPLRILFHSPQIPNNTGATMRLAAVTGAELHLARPLGFDMDNAKLRRAGLDYRDEAATFVHESLSAAYSALMPARVFAFTAHAETAHTDVAYQPGDVLLFGPEPTGLDPAVLADPRITARVRIPMLPGMRSLNLANAAAIAVYEAWRQLGHPGAGK
;
A
#
# COMPACT_ATOMS: atom_id res chain seq x y z
N MET A 1 -2.88 27.73 12.24
CA MET A 1 -3.56 26.83 11.29
C MET A 1 -2.67 25.65 11.00
N SER A 2 -3.13 24.46 11.35
CA SER A 2 -2.42 23.26 10.97
C SER A 2 -2.61 23.03 9.47
N ALA A 3 -1.50 22.84 8.75
CA ALA A 3 -1.57 22.42 7.36
C ALA A 3 -2.25 21.05 7.31
N VAL A 4 -3.17 20.86 6.36
CA VAL A 4 -3.77 19.55 6.12
C VAL A 4 -2.66 18.64 5.59
N THR A 5 -2.27 17.67 6.38
CA THR A 5 -1.25 16.72 5.98
C THR A 5 -1.86 15.75 4.97
N ARG A 6 -1.23 15.62 3.81
CA ARG A 6 -1.67 14.65 2.82
C ARG A 6 -1.46 13.24 3.37
N PRO A 7 -2.47 12.35 3.27
CA PRO A 7 -2.31 10.99 3.79
C PRO A 7 -1.30 10.19 2.99
N LEU A 8 -0.69 9.20 3.64
CA LEU A 8 0.02 8.14 2.94
C LEU A 8 -0.98 7.34 2.11
N ARG A 9 -0.56 6.83 0.98
CA ARG A 9 -1.42 6.06 0.10
C ARG A 9 -0.82 4.69 -0.14
N ILE A 10 -1.60 3.66 0.16
CA ILE A 10 -1.25 2.27 -0.12
C ILE A 10 -1.83 1.96 -1.50
N LEU A 11 -1.03 1.42 -2.40
CA LEU A 11 -1.49 1.04 -3.74
C LEU A 11 -1.18 -0.44 -3.96
N PHE A 12 -2.25 -1.24 -4.10
CA PHE A 12 -2.14 -2.65 -4.44
C PHE A 12 -2.39 -2.85 -5.92
N HIS A 13 -1.41 -3.38 -6.62
CA HIS A 13 -1.56 -3.78 -8.00
C HIS A 13 -2.10 -5.21 -8.07
N SER A 14 -3.32 -5.36 -8.55
CA SER A 14 -3.96 -6.65 -8.78
C SER A 14 -3.92 -7.60 -7.58
N PRO A 15 -4.41 -7.19 -6.40
CA PRO A 15 -4.47 -8.09 -5.24
C PRO A 15 -5.43 -9.25 -5.52
N GLN A 16 -5.07 -10.47 -5.08
CA GLN A 16 -5.79 -11.69 -5.39
C GLN A 16 -6.58 -12.24 -4.21
N ILE A 17 -6.14 -11.98 -2.99
CA ILE A 17 -6.70 -12.58 -1.78
C ILE A 17 -7.53 -11.54 -1.03
N PRO A 18 -8.87 -11.75 -0.94
CA PRO A 18 -9.76 -10.74 -0.35
C PRO A 18 -9.44 -10.43 1.12
N ASN A 19 -8.97 -11.43 1.88
CA ASN A 19 -8.61 -11.24 3.29
C ASN A 19 -7.52 -10.19 3.47
N ASN A 20 -6.51 -10.17 2.57
CA ASN A 20 -5.42 -9.21 2.65
C ASN A 20 -5.90 -7.79 2.39
N THR A 21 -6.77 -7.61 1.41
CA THR A 21 -7.36 -6.31 1.13
C THR A 21 -8.24 -5.84 2.28
N GLY A 22 -9.07 -6.73 2.85
CA GLY A 22 -9.90 -6.40 4.00
C GLY A 22 -9.08 -5.96 5.21
N ALA A 23 -8.03 -6.71 5.54
CA ALA A 23 -7.13 -6.35 6.64
C ALA A 23 -6.46 -4.99 6.41
N THR A 24 -6.11 -4.70 5.15
CA THR A 24 -5.46 -3.44 4.79
C THR A 24 -6.42 -2.26 4.81
N MET A 25 -7.70 -2.48 4.52
CA MET A 25 -8.74 -1.45 4.73
C MET A 25 -8.76 -1.00 6.19
N ARG A 26 -8.67 -1.95 7.12
CA ARG A 26 -8.62 -1.65 8.53
C ARG A 26 -7.35 -0.90 8.91
N LEU A 27 -6.23 -1.32 8.37
CA LEU A 27 -4.95 -0.63 8.57
C LEU A 27 -5.04 0.82 8.11
N ALA A 28 -5.63 1.06 6.95
CA ALA A 28 -5.81 2.40 6.41
C ALA A 28 -6.66 3.26 7.35
N ALA A 29 -7.77 2.73 7.84
CA ALA A 29 -8.63 3.44 8.78
C ALA A 29 -7.89 3.79 10.07
N VAL A 30 -7.11 2.87 10.59
CA VAL A 30 -6.39 3.04 11.86
C VAL A 30 -5.28 4.09 11.75
N THR A 31 -4.65 4.23 10.60
CA THR A 31 -3.51 5.13 10.40
C THR A 31 -3.85 6.41 9.66
N GLY A 32 -5.05 6.50 9.11
CA GLY A 32 -5.44 7.63 8.27
C GLY A 32 -4.89 7.55 6.84
N ALA A 33 -4.27 6.43 6.47
CA ALA A 33 -3.82 6.19 5.09
C ALA A 33 -5.02 5.90 4.19
N GLU A 34 -4.85 6.11 2.89
CA GLU A 34 -5.81 5.69 1.88
C GLU A 34 -5.37 4.36 1.29
N LEU A 35 -6.33 3.51 0.93
CA LEU A 35 -6.08 2.27 0.20
C LEU A 35 -6.58 2.41 -1.22
N HIS A 36 -5.70 2.21 -2.18
CA HIS A 36 -6.00 2.23 -3.60
C HIS A 36 -5.76 0.85 -4.18
N LEU A 37 -6.72 0.35 -4.95
CA LEU A 37 -6.67 -0.96 -5.58
C LEU A 37 -6.69 -0.78 -7.09
N ALA A 38 -5.71 -1.34 -7.78
CA ALA A 38 -5.66 -1.30 -9.25
C ALA A 38 -6.09 -2.66 -9.81
N ARG A 39 -7.13 -2.65 -10.65
CA ARG A 39 -7.64 -3.87 -11.29
C ARG A 39 -6.61 -4.46 -12.26
N PRO A 40 -6.73 -5.76 -12.59
CA PRO A 40 -7.79 -6.69 -12.18
C PRO A 40 -7.64 -7.15 -10.73
N LEU A 41 -8.77 -7.40 -10.06
CA LEU A 41 -8.78 -7.95 -8.70
C LEU A 41 -9.13 -9.43 -8.77
N GLY A 42 -8.53 -10.24 -7.90
CA GLY A 42 -8.83 -11.66 -7.81
C GLY A 42 -10.11 -11.98 -7.04
N PHE A 43 -10.91 -10.96 -6.72
CA PHE A 43 -12.13 -11.08 -5.94
C PHE A 43 -13.07 -9.93 -6.28
N ASP A 44 -14.33 -10.08 -5.84
CA ASP A 44 -15.33 -9.04 -5.97
C ASP A 44 -15.31 -8.16 -4.71
N MET A 45 -15.54 -6.85 -4.84
CA MET A 45 -15.60 -5.95 -3.69
C MET A 45 -16.75 -6.28 -2.73
N ASP A 46 -17.75 -7.04 -3.20
CA ASP A 46 -18.83 -7.55 -2.35
C ASP A 46 -18.48 -8.87 -1.65
N ASN A 47 -17.25 -9.37 -1.81
CA ASN A 47 -16.83 -10.64 -1.25
C ASN A 47 -16.99 -10.66 0.28
N ALA A 48 -17.61 -11.75 0.80
CA ALA A 48 -17.88 -11.86 2.24
C ALA A 48 -16.62 -11.92 3.09
N LYS A 49 -15.55 -12.53 2.57
CA LYS A 49 -14.25 -12.60 3.29
C LYS A 49 -13.59 -11.23 3.39
N LEU A 50 -13.70 -10.44 2.33
CA LEU A 50 -13.20 -9.06 2.32
C LEU A 50 -13.94 -8.24 3.37
N ARG A 51 -15.26 -8.29 3.37
CA ARG A 51 -16.11 -7.56 4.33
C ARG A 51 -15.83 -7.98 5.76
N ARG A 52 -15.67 -9.28 5.99
CA ARG A 52 -15.41 -9.82 7.31
C ARG A 52 -14.03 -9.39 7.83
N ALA A 53 -13.01 -9.38 6.97
CA ALA A 53 -11.66 -8.97 7.33
C ALA A 53 -11.58 -7.46 7.57
N GLY A 54 -12.26 -6.66 6.75
CA GLY A 54 -12.36 -5.22 6.91
C GLY A 54 -13.21 -4.79 8.09
N LEU A 55 -14.18 -5.60 8.43
CA LEU A 55 -15.06 -5.54 9.58
C LEU A 55 -15.98 -4.36 9.65
N ASP A 56 -15.62 -3.27 9.14
CA ASP A 56 -16.30 -2.08 9.52
C ASP A 56 -16.57 -1.21 8.32
N TYR A 57 -17.78 -0.93 8.18
CA TYR A 57 -18.38 -0.07 7.21
C TYR A 57 -17.67 1.26 7.00
N ARG A 58 -16.92 1.75 7.98
CA ARG A 58 -16.19 3.02 7.89
C ARG A 58 -14.90 2.90 7.11
N ASP A 59 -14.34 1.70 7.06
CA ASP A 59 -13.07 1.44 6.38
C ASP A 59 -13.22 1.60 4.88
N GLU A 60 -14.42 1.36 4.35
CA GLU A 60 -14.71 1.49 2.92
C GLU A 60 -14.54 2.93 2.42
N ALA A 61 -14.75 3.90 3.28
CA ALA A 61 -14.69 5.32 2.89
C ALA A 61 -13.29 5.75 2.42
N ALA A 62 -12.24 5.05 2.85
CA ALA A 62 -10.86 5.35 2.49
C ALA A 62 -10.31 4.39 1.42
N THR A 63 -11.18 3.64 0.73
CA THR A 63 -10.79 2.66 -0.27
C THR A 63 -11.26 3.10 -1.66
N PHE A 64 -10.33 3.10 -2.62
CA PHE A 64 -10.57 3.56 -3.98
C PHE A 64 -10.15 2.49 -4.98
N VAL A 65 -11.00 2.19 -5.96
CA VAL A 65 -10.71 1.18 -6.99
C VAL A 65 -10.46 1.88 -8.32
N HIS A 66 -9.37 1.50 -8.98
CA HIS A 66 -8.97 2.04 -10.27
C HIS A 66 -9.02 0.94 -11.33
N GLU A 67 -9.35 1.31 -12.57
CA GLU A 67 -9.53 0.36 -13.67
C GLU A 67 -8.22 -0.32 -14.11
N SER A 68 -7.07 0.29 -13.78
CA SER A 68 -5.75 -0.25 -14.08
C SER A 68 -4.71 0.42 -13.21
N LEU A 69 -3.50 -0.10 -13.21
CA LEU A 69 -2.37 0.54 -12.53
C LEU A 69 -2.08 1.91 -13.14
N SER A 70 -2.16 2.03 -14.47
CA SER A 70 -1.97 3.32 -15.15
C SER A 70 -3.03 4.34 -14.74
N ALA A 71 -4.29 3.92 -14.61
CA ALA A 71 -5.37 4.78 -14.13
C ALA A 71 -5.12 5.23 -12.69
N ALA A 72 -4.63 4.34 -11.85
CA ALA A 72 -4.26 4.68 -10.48
C ALA A 72 -3.16 5.75 -10.46
N TYR A 73 -2.11 5.57 -11.24
CA TYR A 73 -1.05 6.58 -11.34
C TYR A 73 -1.60 7.93 -11.79
N SER A 74 -2.46 7.94 -12.80
CA SER A 74 -3.05 9.19 -13.29
C SER A 74 -3.84 9.92 -12.21
N ALA A 75 -4.53 9.17 -11.35
CA ALA A 75 -5.30 9.75 -10.25
C ALA A 75 -4.42 10.25 -9.11
N LEU A 76 -3.28 9.61 -8.89
CA LEU A 76 -2.40 9.89 -7.74
C LEU A 76 -1.31 10.91 -8.03
N MET A 77 -0.91 11.08 -9.29
CA MET A 77 0.16 12.01 -9.67
C MET A 77 -0.28 13.48 -9.56
N PRO A 78 0.64 14.40 -9.20
CA PRO A 78 2.04 14.16 -8.91
C PRO A 78 2.25 13.52 -7.53
N ALA A 79 3.06 12.49 -7.46
CA ALA A 79 3.36 11.77 -6.23
C ALA A 79 4.66 11.01 -6.35
N ARG A 80 5.29 10.74 -5.21
CA ARG A 80 6.41 9.81 -5.16
C ARG A 80 5.85 8.41 -4.95
N VAL A 81 6.32 7.44 -5.73
CA VAL A 81 5.89 6.05 -5.64
C VAL A 81 7.07 5.17 -5.26
N PHE A 82 6.94 4.47 -4.16
CA PHE A 82 7.94 3.51 -3.69
C PHE A 82 7.42 2.11 -3.93
N ALA A 83 8.11 1.36 -4.80
CA ALA A 83 7.73 0.01 -5.16
C ALA A 83 8.39 -0.99 -4.23
N PHE A 84 7.59 -1.76 -3.52
CA PHE A 84 8.07 -2.76 -2.57
C PHE A 84 8.32 -4.09 -3.29
N THR A 85 9.56 -4.52 -3.28
CA THR A 85 9.99 -5.77 -3.90
C THR A 85 11.13 -6.38 -3.11
N ALA A 86 11.12 -7.70 -2.97
CA ALA A 86 12.17 -8.43 -2.24
C ALA A 86 13.55 -8.31 -2.91
N HIS A 87 13.59 -7.92 -4.17
CA HIS A 87 14.82 -7.83 -4.96
C HIS A 87 15.46 -6.44 -4.94
N ALA A 88 14.89 -5.49 -4.24
CA ALA A 88 15.48 -4.15 -4.13
C ALA A 88 16.72 -4.17 -3.24
N GLU A 89 17.64 -3.26 -3.51
CA GLU A 89 18.87 -3.12 -2.71
C GLU A 89 18.63 -2.23 -1.48
N THR A 90 17.77 -1.24 -1.63
CA THR A 90 17.49 -0.24 -0.58
C THR A 90 16.46 -0.79 0.42
N ALA A 91 16.79 -0.76 1.69
CA ALA A 91 15.80 -1.05 2.74
C ALA A 91 14.76 0.06 2.79
N HIS A 92 13.49 -0.31 3.00
CA HIS A 92 12.41 0.69 3.03
C HIS A 92 12.60 1.71 4.15
N THR A 93 13.31 1.35 5.20
CA THR A 93 13.62 2.23 6.33
C THR A 93 14.65 3.31 6.00
N ASP A 94 15.39 3.17 4.90
CA ASP A 94 16.37 4.16 4.48
C ASP A 94 15.77 5.28 3.64
N VAL A 95 14.50 5.21 3.34
CA VAL A 95 13.78 6.26 2.62
C VAL A 95 13.31 7.34 3.60
N ALA A 96 13.46 8.60 3.24
CA ALA A 96 12.86 9.72 3.97
C ALA A 96 11.46 9.97 3.40
N TYR A 97 10.44 9.40 4.02
CA TYR A 97 9.07 9.52 3.54
C TYR A 97 8.50 10.91 3.75
N GLN A 98 7.59 11.29 2.85
CA GLN A 98 6.90 12.57 2.86
C GLN A 98 5.39 12.37 2.84
N PRO A 99 4.61 13.34 3.32
CA PRO A 99 3.15 13.28 3.20
C PRO A 99 2.73 13.08 1.74
N GLY A 100 1.75 12.22 1.52
CA GLY A 100 1.26 11.90 0.19
C GLY A 100 2.05 10.86 -0.58
N ASP A 101 3.12 10.31 -0.02
CA ASP A 101 3.87 9.23 -0.67
C ASP A 101 2.97 8.01 -0.91
N VAL A 102 3.25 7.31 -2.01
CA VAL A 102 2.53 6.10 -2.42
C VAL A 102 3.42 4.89 -2.18
N LEU A 103 2.88 3.90 -1.48
CA LEU A 103 3.55 2.64 -1.19
C LEU A 103 2.89 1.57 -2.06
N LEU A 104 3.62 1.11 -3.07
CA LEU A 104 3.09 0.19 -4.09
C LEU A 104 3.52 -1.24 -3.80
N PHE A 105 2.54 -2.14 -3.83
CA PHE A 105 2.73 -3.59 -3.63
C PHE A 105 2.11 -4.37 -4.76
N GLY A 106 2.71 -5.50 -5.11
CA GLY A 106 2.22 -6.38 -6.18
C GLY A 106 1.28 -7.48 -5.69
N PRO A 107 0.78 -8.29 -6.64
CA PRO A 107 -0.06 -9.45 -6.31
C PRO A 107 0.66 -10.43 -5.36
N GLU A 108 -0.11 -11.05 -4.48
CA GLU A 108 0.44 -11.93 -3.45
C GLU A 108 1.34 -13.06 -3.98
N PRO A 109 0.96 -13.76 -5.06
CA PRO A 109 1.78 -14.90 -5.49
C PRO A 109 3.10 -14.50 -6.14
N THR A 110 3.17 -13.37 -6.79
CA THR A 110 4.28 -13.03 -7.70
C THR A 110 5.01 -11.74 -7.36
N GLY A 111 4.40 -10.84 -6.61
CA GLY A 111 4.93 -9.49 -6.43
C GLY A 111 4.85 -8.66 -7.71
N LEU A 112 5.58 -7.58 -7.76
CA LEU A 112 5.57 -6.66 -8.90
C LEU A 112 6.38 -7.22 -10.06
N ASP A 113 5.80 -7.17 -11.27
CA ASP A 113 6.47 -7.58 -12.50
C ASP A 113 7.67 -6.70 -12.82
N PRO A 114 8.69 -7.22 -13.52
CA PRO A 114 9.78 -6.39 -14.02
C PRO A 114 9.31 -5.19 -14.86
N ALA A 115 8.26 -5.36 -15.67
CA ALA A 115 7.71 -4.26 -16.46
C ALA A 115 7.15 -3.14 -15.58
N VAL A 116 6.46 -3.51 -14.49
CA VAL A 116 5.95 -2.55 -13.51
C VAL A 116 7.09 -1.83 -12.82
N LEU A 117 8.11 -2.59 -12.40
CA LEU A 117 9.28 -2.03 -11.71
C LEU A 117 10.11 -1.10 -12.59
N ALA A 118 10.03 -1.25 -13.90
CA ALA A 118 10.75 -0.41 -14.86
C ALA A 118 10.01 0.88 -15.21
N ASP A 119 8.79 1.06 -14.73
CA ASP A 119 7.98 2.24 -15.04
C ASP A 119 8.64 3.51 -14.49
N PRO A 120 8.82 4.54 -15.32
CA PRO A 120 9.48 5.78 -14.89
C PRO A 120 8.71 6.56 -13.81
N ARG A 121 7.45 6.23 -13.58
CA ARG A 121 6.64 6.84 -12.51
C ARG A 121 7.02 6.33 -11.13
N ILE A 122 7.77 5.23 -11.04
CA ILE A 122 8.29 4.73 -9.77
C ILE A 122 9.52 5.56 -9.36
N THR A 123 9.46 6.11 -8.16
CA THR A 123 10.53 6.94 -7.60
C THR A 123 11.72 6.08 -7.17
N ALA A 124 11.46 4.99 -6.47
CA ALA A 124 12.48 4.07 -6.01
C ALA A 124 11.89 2.69 -5.71
N ARG A 125 12.75 1.67 -5.78
CA ARG A 125 12.42 0.31 -5.35
C ARG A 125 12.99 0.13 -3.95
N VAL A 126 12.20 -0.48 -3.08
CA VAL A 126 12.59 -0.70 -1.69
C VAL A 126 12.19 -2.11 -1.25
N ARG A 127 12.84 -2.61 -0.22
CA ARG A 127 12.52 -3.91 0.36
C ARG A 127 12.29 -3.81 1.85
N ILE A 128 11.50 -4.74 2.36
CA ILE A 128 11.42 -5.01 3.79
C ILE A 128 12.46 -6.09 4.08
N PRO A 129 13.44 -5.84 4.96
CA PRO A 129 14.46 -6.84 5.25
C PRO A 129 13.87 -8.15 5.76
N MET A 130 14.42 -9.26 5.29
CA MET A 130 14.04 -10.62 5.70
C MET A 130 15.28 -11.48 5.80
N LEU A 131 15.19 -12.54 6.58
CA LEU A 131 16.27 -13.55 6.61
C LEU A 131 16.36 -14.24 5.25
N PRO A 132 17.58 -14.67 4.84
CA PRO A 132 17.74 -15.34 3.55
C PRO A 132 16.93 -16.63 3.46
N GLY A 133 16.45 -16.94 2.25
CA GLY A 133 15.74 -18.18 1.97
C GLY A 133 14.30 -18.24 2.42
N MET A 134 13.79 -17.18 3.01
CA MET A 134 12.40 -17.13 3.44
C MET A 134 11.49 -16.67 2.29
N ARG A 135 10.22 -17.10 2.36
CA ARG A 135 9.19 -16.61 1.46
C ARG A 135 8.86 -15.17 1.80
N SER A 136 8.20 -14.49 0.87
CA SER A 136 7.74 -13.13 1.09
C SER A 136 6.74 -13.05 2.25
N LEU A 137 6.66 -11.88 2.85
CA LEU A 137 5.67 -11.58 3.89
C LEU A 137 4.25 -11.60 3.29
N ASN A 138 3.28 -11.92 4.14
CA ASN A 138 1.88 -11.70 3.83
C ASN A 138 1.67 -10.24 3.41
N LEU A 139 0.87 -10.00 2.38
CA LEU A 139 0.70 -8.68 1.79
C LEU A 139 0.19 -7.64 2.81
N ALA A 140 -0.81 -8.00 3.61
CA ALA A 140 -1.34 -7.07 4.62
C ALA A 140 -0.30 -6.76 5.70
N ASN A 141 0.48 -7.77 6.09
CA ASN A 141 1.57 -7.56 7.05
C ASN A 141 2.65 -6.64 6.47
N ALA A 142 3.02 -6.86 5.22
CA ALA A 142 4.00 -6.00 4.55
C ALA A 142 3.51 -4.55 4.48
N ALA A 143 2.25 -4.35 4.11
CA ALA A 143 1.65 -3.02 4.09
C ALA A 143 1.67 -2.37 5.48
N ALA A 144 1.35 -3.13 6.52
CA ALA A 144 1.36 -2.61 7.89
C ALA A 144 2.75 -2.16 8.33
N ILE A 145 3.76 -2.98 8.04
CA ILE A 145 5.15 -2.65 8.37
C ILE A 145 5.55 -1.36 7.66
N ALA A 146 5.27 -1.27 6.37
CA ALA A 146 5.65 -0.12 5.54
C ALA A 146 4.93 1.16 5.98
N VAL A 147 3.63 1.09 6.19
CA VAL A 147 2.82 2.25 6.58
C VAL A 147 3.24 2.77 7.95
N TYR A 148 3.44 1.88 8.92
CA TYR A 148 3.83 2.30 10.27
C TYR A 148 5.22 2.92 10.29
N GLU A 149 6.16 2.43 9.47
CA GLU A 149 7.47 3.07 9.37
C GLU A 149 7.37 4.47 8.78
N ALA A 150 6.63 4.62 7.69
CA ALA A 150 6.45 5.93 7.06
C ALA A 150 5.71 6.90 7.99
N TRP A 151 4.66 6.43 8.65
CA TRP A 151 3.86 7.21 9.58
C TRP A 151 4.69 7.63 10.80
N ARG A 152 5.52 6.73 11.32
CA ARG A 152 6.46 7.03 12.40
C ARG A 152 7.39 8.17 12.02
N GLN A 153 7.98 8.11 10.82
CA GLN A 153 8.87 9.17 10.35
C GLN A 153 8.17 10.53 10.29
N LEU A 154 6.89 10.54 9.96
CA LEU A 154 6.09 11.76 9.87
C LEU A 154 5.59 12.25 11.24
N GLY A 155 5.91 11.53 12.33
CA GLY A 155 5.51 11.91 13.67
C GLY A 155 4.12 11.42 14.08
N HIS A 156 3.60 10.38 13.41
CA HIS A 156 2.26 9.80 13.66
C HIS A 156 1.16 10.87 13.62
N PRO A 157 1.06 11.67 12.54
CA PRO A 157 0.05 12.73 12.49
C PRO A 157 -1.37 12.17 12.67
N GLY A 158 -2.13 12.80 13.55
CA GLY A 158 -3.50 12.39 13.87
C GLY A 158 -3.62 11.33 14.94
N ALA A 159 -2.53 10.73 15.40
CA ALA A 159 -2.59 9.72 16.45
C ALA A 159 -3.00 10.36 17.77
N GLY A 160 -3.96 9.72 18.44
CA GLY A 160 -4.36 10.12 19.77
C GLY A 160 -3.39 9.61 20.84
N LYS A 161 -3.68 9.93 22.06
CA LYS A 161 -2.94 9.43 23.21
C LYS A 161 -3.45 8.07 23.65
#